data_9f9d514e90491cf8bcc724ed07e2ac68
#
_entry.id   9f9d514e90491cf8bcc724ed07e2ac68
#
_cell.length_a   1.000
_cell.length_b   1.000
_cell.length_c   1.000
_cell.angle_alpha   90.00
_cell.angle_beta   90.00
_cell.angle_gamma   90.00
#
_symmetry.space_group_name_H-M   'P 1'
#
loop_
_entity.id
_entity.type
_entity.pdbx_description
1 polymer ?
#
loop_
_entity_poly.entity_id
_entity_poly.type
_entity_poly.pdbx_seq_one_letter_code
_entity_poly.pdbx_strand_id
1 'polypeptide(L)'
;VAIYKAKITISLSGGYTMQFENTIGLETHVQLKTNTKMFCSCLLKTGCEPNTNVCPVCLGYPGALPVMNKEAVKLTVMSGLMLGCEINRHATFDRKNYFYPEMAKDYQISENGNPLCIGGGVEIVRPDGTKKFIRINHIHLEEDAAKINHYAAHSGVDFNRGGTPLMEIVSEPDISSADEAIAYLTALKEILVYAGVSDCN
;
A
#
# COMPACT_ATOMS: atom_id res chain seq x y z
N VAL A 1 7.37 1.10 -3.78
CA VAL A 1 8.43 2.10 -4.04
C VAL A 1 9.35 2.11 -2.83
N ALA A 2 10.64 1.87 -3.01
CA ALA A 2 11.63 1.94 -1.94
C ALA A 2 12.20 3.37 -1.90
N ILE A 3 12.08 4.06 -0.77
CA ILE A 3 12.72 5.37 -0.55
C ILE A 3 14.07 5.13 0.13
N TYR A 4 15.16 5.45 -0.56
CA TYR A 4 16.51 5.36 -0.01
C TYR A 4 16.89 6.70 0.65
N LYS A 5 17.21 6.69 1.94
CA LYS A 5 17.91 7.78 2.61
C LYS A 5 19.30 7.29 3.01
N ALA A 6 20.35 7.91 2.49
CA ALA A 6 21.72 7.66 2.93
C ALA A 6 22.07 8.61 4.09
N LYS A 7 22.53 8.05 5.22
CA LYS A 7 23.10 8.83 6.32
C LYS A 7 24.61 8.84 6.17
N ILE A 8 25.21 10.02 6.04
CA ILE A 8 26.67 10.20 5.98
C ILE A 8 27.16 10.49 7.41
N THR A 9 27.99 9.61 7.98
CA THR A 9 28.67 9.87 9.24
C THR A 9 30.12 10.22 8.91
N ILE A 10 30.55 11.44 9.25
CA ILE A 10 31.95 11.88 9.09
C ILE A 10 32.65 11.66 10.44
N SER A 11 33.64 10.79 10.50
CA SER A 11 34.50 10.61 11.67
C SER A 11 35.80 11.38 11.44
N LEU A 12 36.10 12.35 12.31
CA LEU A 12 37.32 13.18 12.28
C LEU A 12 38.40 12.55 13.17
N SER A 13 39.18 11.61 12.64
CA SER A 13 40.44 11.18 13.23
C SER A 13 41.44 10.89 12.13
N GLY A 14 42.23 11.93 11.74
CA GLY A 14 43.48 11.78 10.99
C GLY A 14 43.43 11.27 9.54
N GLY A 15 42.30 10.81 9.04
CA GLY A 15 42.02 10.41 7.66
C GLY A 15 40.52 10.40 7.47
N TYR A 16 40.00 11.06 6.43
CA TYR A 16 38.59 11.12 6.13
C TYR A 16 38.14 9.78 5.49
N THR A 17 37.59 8.87 6.27
CA THR A 17 36.84 7.73 5.75
C THR A 17 35.36 8.05 5.82
N MET A 18 34.70 8.24 4.66
CA MET A 18 33.26 8.31 4.59
C MET A 18 32.69 6.89 4.71
N GLN A 19 31.91 6.63 5.75
CA GLN A 19 31.10 5.41 5.88
C GLN A 19 29.66 5.74 5.47
N PHE A 20 29.13 4.97 4.52
CA PHE A 20 27.75 5.05 4.11
C PHE A 20 26.94 3.96 4.81
N GLU A 21 25.83 4.33 5.41
CA GLU A 21 24.86 3.39 5.97
C GLU A 21 23.59 3.42 5.12
N ASN A 22 23.16 2.26 4.64
CA ASN A 22 21.92 2.14 3.90
C ASN A 22 20.73 2.25 4.86
N THR A 23 19.76 3.08 4.51
CA THR A 23 18.52 3.25 5.25
C THR A 23 17.37 3.11 4.26
N ILE A 24 16.51 2.12 4.46
CA ILE A 24 15.44 1.74 3.54
C ILE A 24 14.12 1.76 4.29
N GLY A 25 13.14 2.49 3.75
CA GLY A 25 11.73 2.39 4.08
C GLY A 25 10.96 1.76 2.90
N LEU A 26 9.94 0.98 3.20
CA LEU A 26 9.10 0.34 2.20
C LEU A 26 7.66 0.81 2.32
N GLU A 27 7.06 1.12 1.18
CA GLU A 27 5.63 1.31 1.00
C GLU A 27 5.10 0.07 0.28
N THR A 28 4.19 -0.65 0.92
CA THR A 28 3.71 -1.95 0.45
C THR A 28 2.21 -1.88 0.20
N HIS A 29 1.81 -1.94 -1.07
CA HIS A 29 0.41 -2.05 -1.46
C HIS A 29 -0.09 -3.48 -1.32
N VAL A 30 -1.22 -3.64 -0.64
CA VAL A 30 -1.88 -4.92 -0.40
C VAL A 30 -3.31 -4.85 -0.92
N GLN A 31 -3.62 -5.63 -1.95
CA GLN A 31 -4.99 -5.76 -2.43
C GLN A 31 -5.82 -6.53 -1.40
N LEU A 32 -6.90 -5.92 -0.92
CA LEU A 32 -7.77 -6.50 0.09
C LEU A 32 -8.77 -7.50 -0.53
N LYS A 33 -8.99 -8.59 0.16
CA LYS A 33 -9.90 -9.68 -0.26
C LYS A 33 -11.36 -9.32 0.02
N THR A 34 -11.89 -8.37 -0.73
CA THR A 34 -13.29 -7.94 -0.68
C THR A 34 -14.08 -8.43 -1.88
N ASN A 35 -15.41 -8.41 -1.82
CA ASN A 35 -16.26 -8.80 -2.94
C ASN A 35 -16.48 -7.66 -3.94
N THR A 36 -16.35 -6.40 -3.49
CA THR A 36 -16.63 -5.22 -4.30
C THR A 36 -15.49 -4.21 -4.22
N LYS A 37 -15.48 -3.26 -5.16
CA LYS A 37 -14.54 -2.13 -5.18
C LYS A 37 -14.67 -1.29 -3.90
N MET A 38 -13.67 -0.43 -3.68
CA MET A 38 -13.54 0.38 -2.46
C MET A 38 -14.71 1.32 -2.23
N PHE A 39 -15.21 1.97 -3.29
CA PHE A 39 -16.20 3.05 -3.19
C PHE A 39 -17.47 2.82 -4.02
N CYS A 40 -17.66 1.62 -4.59
CA CYS A 40 -18.86 1.28 -5.35
C CYS A 40 -19.18 -0.22 -5.27
N SER A 41 -20.33 -0.62 -5.82
CA SER A 41 -20.83 -2.00 -5.80
C SER A 41 -20.30 -2.88 -6.95
N CYS A 42 -19.43 -2.39 -7.84
CA CYS A 42 -18.81 -3.23 -8.86
C CYS A 42 -18.05 -4.37 -8.20
N LEU A 43 -18.29 -5.60 -8.66
CA LEU A 43 -17.65 -6.80 -8.12
C LEU A 43 -16.18 -6.83 -8.51
N LEU A 44 -15.32 -7.35 -7.63
CA LEU A 44 -13.94 -7.66 -7.98
C LEU A 44 -13.92 -8.97 -8.77
N LYS A 45 -13.72 -8.88 -10.08
CA LYS A 45 -13.65 -10.00 -11.00
C LYS A 45 -12.37 -9.92 -11.83
N THR A 46 -11.68 -11.04 -11.96
CA THR A 46 -10.54 -11.21 -12.88
C THR A 46 -11.01 -11.79 -14.20
N GLY A 47 -10.30 -11.49 -15.31
CA GLY A 47 -10.56 -12.10 -16.62
C GLY A 47 -11.81 -11.59 -17.34
N CYS A 48 -12.40 -10.48 -16.91
CA CYS A 48 -13.46 -9.80 -17.66
C CYS A 48 -12.88 -9.06 -18.87
N GLU A 49 -13.70 -8.91 -19.93
CA GLU A 49 -13.36 -8.00 -21.04
C GLU A 49 -13.08 -6.58 -20.49
N PRO A 50 -12.11 -5.86 -21.06
CA PRO A 50 -11.75 -4.52 -20.62
C PRO A 50 -12.96 -3.57 -20.55
N ASN A 51 -13.03 -2.80 -19.49
CA ASN A 51 -14.03 -1.77 -19.25
C ASN A 51 -15.50 -2.26 -19.18
N THR A 52 -15.73 -3.54 -18.90
CA THR A 52 -17.09 -4.10 -18.72
C THR A 52 -17.54 -4.15 -17.28
N ASN A 53 -16.61 -4.00 -16.31
CA ASN A 53 -16.90 -3.99 -14.88
C ASN A 53 -16.64 -2.63 -14.25
N VAL A 54 -17.42 -1.64 -14.73
CA VAL A 54 -17.32 -0.24 -14.35
C VAL A 54 -18.70 0.36 -14.10
N CYS A 55 -18.76 1.45 -13.33
CA CYS A 55 -19.98 2.19 -13.05
C CYS A 55 -19.69 3.71 -12.98
N PRO A 56 -20.70 4.58 -12.95
CA PRO A 56 -20.50 6.03 -12.86
C PRO A 56 -19.63 6.47 -11.67
N VAL A 57 -19.64 5.73 -10.55
CA VAL A 57 -18.80 6.07 -9.38
C VAL A 57 -17.32 5.82 -9.66
N CYS A 58 -16.93 4.61 -10.09
CA CYS A 58 -15.51 4.30 -10.33
C CYS A 58 -14.97 4.96 -11.60
N LEU A 59 -15.85 5.43 -12.51
CA LEU A 59 -15.48 6.25 -13.67
C LEU A 59 -15.49 7.76 -13.38
N GLY A 60 -15.90 8.18 -12.18
CA GLY A 60 -15.87 9.59 -11.78
C GLY A 60 -16.90 10.48 -12.50
N TYR A 61 -18.09 9.97 -12.84
CA TYR A 61 -19.10 10.75 -13.51
C TYR A 61 -19.61 11.88 -12.62
N PRO A 62 -19.92 13.05 -13.19
CA PRO A 62 -20.47 14.18 -12.42
C PRO A 62 -21.70 13.78 -11.61
N GLY A 63 -21.72 14.12 -10.33
CA GLY A 63 -22.82 13.82 -9.41
C GLY A 63 -22.82 12.42 -8.81
N ALA A 64 -21.93 11.52 -9.25
CA ALA A 64 -21.73 10.21 -8.62
C ALA A 64 -20.89 10.35 -7.34
N LEU A 65 -21.38 9.80 -6.21
CA LEU A 65 -20.71 9.88 -4.92
C LEU A 65 -20.20 8.51 -4.46
N PRO A 66 -18.99 8.46 -3.87
CA PRO A 66 -18.42 7.23 -3.34
C PRO A 66 -19.16 6.75 -2.09
N VAL A 67 -19.26 5.43 -1.91
CA VAL A 67 -19.73 4.78 -0.68
C VAL A 67 -18.68 3.76 -0.25
N MET A 68 -18.10 3.96 0.93
CA MET A 68 -16.99 3.17 1.44
C MET A 68 -17.36 1.69 1.68
N ASN A 69 -16.47 0.80 1.28
CA ASN A 69 -16.60 -0.64 1.52
C ASN A 69 -16.25 -0.97 2.98
N LYS A 70 -17.26 -1.37 3.76
CA LYS A 70 -17.10 -1.72 5.18
C LYS A 70 -16.13 -2.89 5.40
N GLU A 71 -16.09 -3.88 4.51
CA GLU A 71 -15.19 -5.03 4.66
C GLU A 71 -13.72 -4.62 4.47
N ALA A 72 -13.43 -3.67 3.57
CA ALA A 72 -12.08 -3.12 3.43
C ALA A 72 -11.58 -2.49 4.74
N VAL A 73 -12.41 -1.69 5.40
CA VAL A 73 -12.08 -1.11 6.72
C VAL A 73 -11.82 -2.21 7.75
N LYS A 74 -12.69 -3.23 7.81
CA LYS A 74 -12.55 -4.33 8.76
C LYS A 74 -11.25 -5.11 8.55
N LEU A 75 -10.90 -5.44 7.31
CA LEU A 75 -9.68 -6.16 6.97
C LEU A 75 -8.44 -5.34 7.34
N THR A 76 -8.46 -4.02 7.12
CA THR A 76 -7.35 -3.13 7.49
C THR A 76 -7.20 -3.01 9.00
N VAL A 77 -8.30 -2.85 9.74
CA VAL A 77 -8.27 -2.86 11.23
C VAL A 77 -7.72 -4.18 11.75
N MET A 78 -8.15 -5.31 11.18
CA MET A 78 -7.64 -6.63 11.56
C MET A 78 -6.12 -6.74 11.32
N SER A 79 -5.64 -6.27 10.16
CA SER A 79 -4.21 -6.22 9.86
C SER A 79 -3.45 -5.34 10.85
N GLY A 80 -3.96 -4.15 11.15
CA GLY A 80 -3.36 -3.25 12.13
C GLY A 80 -3.23 -3.88 13.51
N LEU A 81 -4.29 -4.54 14.00
CA LEU A 81 -4.26 -5.25 15.29
C LEU A 81 -3.24 -6.39 15.32
N MET A 82 -3.13 -7.17 14.22
CA MET A 82 -2.14 -8.25 14.12
C MET A 82 -0.70 -7.74 14.07
N LEU A 83 -0.49 -6.57 13.50
CA LEU A 83 0.80 -5.90 13.41
C LEU A 83 1.12 -5.02 14.63
N GLY A 84 0.23 -5.00 15.64
CA GLY A 84 0.42 -4.24 16.88
C GLY A 84 0.25 -2.74 16.72
N CYS A 85 -0.52 -2.29 15.73
CA CYS A 85 -0.83 -0.88 15.53
C CYS A 85 -1.88 -0.38 16.53
N GLU A 86 -1.83 0.92 16.83
CA GLU A 86 -2.93 1.65 17.40
C GLU A 86 -3.99 1.94 16.35
N ILE A 87 -5.27 1.67 16.65
CA ILE A 87 -6.38 1.92 15.74
C ILE A 87 -6.97 3.29 15.98
N ASN A 88 -6.87 4.14 14.97
CA ASN A 88 -7.46 5.48 15.00
C ASN A 88 -8.98 5.40 14.75
N ARG A 89 -9.75 5.83 15.72
CA ARG A 89 -11.22 5.80 15.66
C ARG A 89 -11.85 6.95 14.86
N HIS A 90 -11.03 7.90 14.43
CA HIS A 90 -11.44 9.10 13.71
C HIS A 90 -10.61 9.31 12.43
N ALA A 91 -10.31 8.22 11.72
CA ALA A 91 -9.64 8.30 10.43
C ALA A 91 -10.45 9.10 9.41
N THR A 92 -9.77 9.82 8.53
CA THR A 92 -10.40 10.67 7.51
C THR A 92 -9.76 10.44 6.16
N PHE A 93 -10.59 10.51 5.10
CA PHE A 93 -10.10 10.42 3.73
C PHE A 93 -9.77 11.79 3.17
N ASP A 94 -8.72 11.83 2.38
CA ASP A 94 -8.25 12.97 1.61
C ASP A 94 -8.41 12.71 0.11
N ARG A 95 -8.36 13.76 -0.70
CA ARG A 95 -8.26 13.67 -2.16
C ARG A 95 -6.80 13.92 -2.56
N LYS A 96 -6.17 12.88 -3.10
CA LYS A 96 -4.84 12.97 -3.71
C LYS A 96 -5.01 13.19 -5.21
N ASN A 97 -4.74 14.40 -5.69
CA ASN A 97 -4.81 14.71 -7.11
C ASN A 97 -3.86 13.82 -7.91
N TYR A 98 -4.38 13.21 -9.00
CA TYR A 98 -3.66 12.24 -9.80
C TYR A 98 -4.12 12.33 -11.26
N PHE A 99 -3.44 13.18 -12.04
CA PHE A 99 -3.82 13.53 -13.42
C PHE A 99 -3.13 12.61 -14.43
N TYR A 100 -3.51 11.35 -14.43
CA TYR A 100 -3.02 10.33 -15.35
C TYR A 100 -4.17 9.54 -15.95
N PRO A 101 -4.00 8.95 -17.17
CA PRO A 101 -5.07 8.25 -17.88
C PRO A 101 -5.72 7.12 -17.09
N GLU A 102 -4.97 6.46 -16.20
CA GLU A 102 -5.45 5.35 -15.37
C GLU A 102 -6.29 5.78 -14.17
N MET A 103 -6.40 7.07 -13.89
CA MET A 103 -7.24 7.59 -12.82
C MET A 103 -8.44 8.35 -13.41
N ALA A 104 -9.54 7.65 -13.60
CA ALA A 104 -10.73 8.19 -14.27
C ALA A 104 -11.35 9.43 -13.59
N LYS A 105 -11.10 9.60 -12.28
CA LYS A 105 -11.63 10.71 -11.47
C LYS A 105 -10.68 11.90 -11.39
N ASP A 106 -9.47 11.79 -11.92
CA ASP A 106 -8.37 12.74 -11.73
C ASP A 106 -7.91 12.92 -10.26
N TYR A 107 -8.41 12.09 -9.35
CA TYR A 107 -7.96 12.02 -7.96
C TYR A 107 -8.13 10.59 -7.41
N GLN A 108 -7.28 10.24 -6.47
CA GLN A 108 -7.38 9.03 -5.64
C GLN A 108 -7.91 9.42 -4.26
N ILE A 109 -8.83 8.62 -3.73
CA ILE A 109 -9.24 8.74 -2.33
C ILE A 109 -8.27 7.91 -1.49
N SER A 110 -7.61 8.55 -0.53
CA SER A 110 -6.59 7.96 0.33
C SER A 110 -6.69 8.53 1.75
N GLU A 111 -6.10 7.87 2.74
CA GLU A 111 -6.03 8.37 4.12
C GLU A 111 -4.59 8.84 4.41
N ASN A 112 -4.24 10.06 4.04
CA ASN A 112 -2.86 10.55 4.22
C ASN A 112 -2.65 11.28 5.54
N GLY A 113 -3.53 12.24 5.87
CA GLY A 113 -3.36 13.10 7.04
C GLY A 113 -3.75 12.46 8.37
N ASN A 114 -4.63 11.48 8.35
CA ASN A 114 -5.18 10.85 9.56
C ASN A 114 -5.48 9.35 9.32
N PRO A 115 -4.43 8.52 9.19
CA PRO A 115 -4.56 7.12 8.79
C PRO A 115 -5.28 6.26 9.82
N LEU A 116 -5.85 5.14 9.36
CA LEU A 116 -6.64 4.22 10.17
C LEU A 116 -5.80 3.48 11.23
N CYS A 117 -4.53 3.12 10.92
CA CYS A 117 -3.67 2.41 11.86
C CYS A 117 -2.33 3.14 12.00
N ILE A 118 -1.83 3.26 13.22
CA ILE A 118 -0.61 4.01 13.54
C ILE A 118 0.37 3.11 14.30
N GLY A 119 1.64 3.15 13.89
CA GLY A 119 2.72 2.40 14.54
C GLY A 119 2.62 0.89 14.30
N GLY A 120 3.13 0.12 15.27
CA GLY A 120 3.26 -1.34 15.15
C GLY A 120 4.54 -1.77 14.44
N GLY A 121 4.60 -3.02 13.98
CA GLY A 121 5.76 -3.51 13.25
C GLY A 121 5.81 -5.03 13.08
N VAL A 122 6.91 -5.49 12.48
CA VAL A 122 7.17 -6.89 12.17
C VAL A 122 8.55 -7.29 12.69
N GLU A 123 8.63 -8.38 13.43
CA GLU A 123 9.92 -8.98 13.81
C GLU A 123 10.41 -9.85 12.65
N ILE A 124 11.66 -9.62 12.22
CA ILE A 124 12.33 -10.40 11.18
C ILE A 124 13.53 -11.16 11.79
N VAL A 125 13.91 -12.25 11.13
CA VAL A 125 15.14 -12.98 11.42
C VAL A 125 16.15 -12.71 10.32
N ARG A 126 17.31 -12.20 10.70
CA ARG A 126 18.43 -11.93 9.78
C ARG A 126 19.15 -13.23 9.37
N PRO A 127 19.97 -13.18 8.30
CA PRO A 127 20.77 -14.36 7.89
C PRO A 127 21.70 -14.91 8.97
N ASP A 128 22.16 -14.06 9.89
CA ASP A 128 22.99 -14.44 11.04
C ASP A 128 22.21 -15.04 12.21
N GLY A 129 20.87 -15.18 12.08
CA GLY A 129 19.97 -15.69 13.11
C GLY A 129 19.55 -14.66 14.16
N THR A 130 20.04 -13.43 14.10
CA THR A 130 19.60 -12.37 15.01
C THR A 130 18.21 -11.85 14.62
N LYS A 131 17.47 -11.37 15.61
CA LYS A 131 16.15 -10.79 15.41
C LYS A 131 16.23 -9.27 15.31
N LYS A 132 15.39 -8.69 14.46
CA LYS A 132 15.23 -7.25 14.33
C LYS A 132 13.76 -6.90 14.19
N PHE A 133 13.32 -5.89 14.90
CA PHE A 133 11.97 -5.35 14.77
C PHE A 133 11.97 -4.20 13.77
N ILE A 134 11.18 -4.33 12.69
CA ILE A 134 10.96 -3.28 11.69
C ILE A 134 9.66 -2.60 12.02
N ARG A 135 9.74 -1.32 12.36
CA ARG A 135 8.57 -0.53 12.73
C ARG A 135 7.74 -0.17 11.51
N ILE A 136 6.44 -0.10 11.72
CA ILE A 136 5.48 0.47 10.78
C ILE A 136 5.21 1.91 11.22
N ASN A 137 5.21 2.85 10.28
CA ASN A 137 4.82 4.23 10.52
C ASN A 137 3.29 4.32 10.61
N HIS A 138 2.61 3.85 9.56
CA HIS A 138 1.16 3.78 9.51
C HIS A 138 0.66 2.79 8.47
N ILE A 139 -0.64 2.47 8.56
CA ILE A 139 -1.39 1.72 7.54
C ILE A 139 -2.63 2.52 7.19
N HIS A 140 -2.87 2.71 5.91
CA HIS A 140 -4.01 3.46 5.41
C HIS A 140 -4.73 2.76 4.26
N LEU A 141 -5.98 3.15 4.05
CA LEU A 141 -6.83 2.67 2.96
C LEU A 141 -6.70 3.58 1.75
N GLU A 142 -6.73 2.97 0.58
CA GLU A 142 -6.80 3.67 -0.70
C GLU A 142 -7.47 2.81 -1.78
N GLU A 143 -7.57 3.32 -2.99
CA GLU A 143 -8.10 2.62 -4.15
C GLU A 143 -7.04 2.47 -5.24
N ASP A 144 -7.05 1.35 -5.96
CA ASP A 144 -6.13 1.11 -7.08
C ASP A 144 -6.54 1.92 -8.32
N ALA A 145 -5.55 2.26 -9.13
CA ALA A 145 -5.72 2.83 -10.46
C ALA A 145 -6.11 1.75 -11.50
N ALA A 146 -6.55 2.17 -12.67
CA ALA A 146 -6.77 1.30 -13.81
C ALA A 146 -5.48 0.66 -14.31
N LYS A 147 -5.60 -0.38 -15.14
CA LYS A 147 -4.47 -1.02 -15.80
C LYS A 147 -4.19 -0.35 -17.13
N ILE A 148 -2.94 0.05 -17.36
CA ILE A 148 -2.47 0.49 -18.68
C ILE A 148 -1.82 -0.69 -19.40
N ASN A 149 -2.25 -0.93 -20.65
CA ASN A 149 -1.62 -1.89 -21.55
C ASN A 149 -0.94 -1.10 -22.67
N HIS A 150 0.37 -1.28 -22.81
CA HIS A 150 1.16 -0.62 -23.85
C HIS A 150 1.25 -1.49 -25.11
N TYR A 151 0.87 -0.92 -26.24
CA TYR A 151 0.99 -1.52 -27.57
C TYR A 151 1.96 -0.68 -28.43
N ALA A 152 2.35 -1.18 -29.58
CA ALA A 152 3.35 -0.53 -30.44
C ALA A 152 2.97 0.91 -30.86
N ALA A 153 1.69 1.19 -31.10
CA ALA A 153 1.21 2.48 -31.61
C ALA A 153 0.25 3.23 -30.67
N HIS A 154 -0.18 2.62 -29.58
CA HIS A 154 -1.14 3.21 -28.63
C HIS A 154 -1.05 2.55 -27.26
N SER A 155 -1.69 3.15 -26.27
CA SER A 155 -1.91 2.53 -24.98
C SER A 155 -3.42 2.39 -24.72
N GLY A 156 -3.84 1.22 -24.23
CA GLY A 156 -5.21 0.98 -23.79
C GLY A 156 -5.32 1.07 -22.29
N VAL A 157 -6.42 1.66 -21.79
CA VAL A 157 -6.70 1.75 -20.35
C VAL A 157 -7.88 0.85 -20.03
N ASP A 158 -7.67 -0.06 -19.07
CA ASP A 158 -8.70 -0.96 -18.55
C ASP A 158 -9.08 -0.55 -17.12
N PHE A 159 -10.26 0.07 -16.99
CA PHE A 159 -10.79 0.56 -15.71
C PHE A 159 -11.43 -0.54 -14.83
N ASN A 160 -11.42 -1.81 -15.26
CA ASN A 160 -11.93 -2.90 -14.44
C ASN A 160 -11.21 -3.01 -13.09
N ARG A 161 -9.87 -2.76 -13.07
CA ARG A 161 -9.07 -2.73 -11.84
C ARG A 161 -9.30 -1.47 -11.01
N GLY A 162 -9.59 -0.34 -11.64
CA GLY A 162 -9.77 0.96 -10.97
C GLY A 162 -10.80 0.89 -9.85
N GLY A 163 -10.43 1.41 -8.68
CA GLY A 163 -11.25 1.35 -7.47
C GLY A 163 -11.13 0.05 -6.66
N THR A 164 -10.25 -0.89 -7.03
CA THR A 164 -9.94 -2.06 -6.19
C THR A 164 -9.43 -1.61 -4.83
N PRO A 165 -9.96 -2.15 -3.70
CA PRO A 165 -9.50 -1.76 -2.37
C PRO A 165 -8.06 -2.14 -2.14
N LEU A 166 -7.24 -1.14 -1.79
CA LEU A 166 -5.86 -1.30 -1.35
C LEU A 166 -5.70 -0.87 0.10
N MET A 167 -4.79 -1.53 0.76
CA MET A 167 -4.20 -1.11 2.01
C MET A 167 -2.72 -0.84 1.75
N GLU A 168 -2.25 0.35 2.05
CA GLU A 168 -0.83 0.68 1.99
C GLU A 168 -0.22 0.60 3.38
N ILE A 169 0.86 -0.17 3.50
CA ILE A 169 1.64 -0.33 4.73
C ILE A 169 2.96 0.39 4.53
N VAL A 170 3.18 1.46 5.29
CA VAL A 170 4.38 2.29 5.25
C VAL A 170 5.27 1.92 6.42
N SER A 171 6.48 1.40 6.15
CA SER A 171 7.45 1.11 7.20
C SER A 171 8.24 2.35 7.62
N GLU A 172 8.77 2.34 8.84
CA GLU A 172 9.87 3.23 9.19
C GLU A 172 11.16 2.81 8.43
N PRO A 173 12.12 3.73 8.25
CA PRO A 173 13.34 3.44 7.52
C PRO A 173 14.36 2.65 8.39
N ASP A 174 13.90 1.53 8.93
CA ASP A 174 14.70 0.67 9.83
C ASP A 174 15.49 -0.40 9.06
N ILE A 175 15.18 -0.64 7.79
CA ILE A 175 15.81 -1.68 6.96
C ILE A 175 17.15 -1.18 6.46
N SER A 176 18.19 -2.01 6.51
CA SER A 176 19.55 -1.64 6.13
C SER A 176 20.16 -2.51 5.00
N SER A 177 19.47 -3.58 4.58
CA SER A 177 19.94 -4.46 3.51
C SER A 177 18.77 -5.03 2.68
N ALA A 178 19.09 -5.57 1.51
CA ALA A 178 18.13 -6.28 0.66
C ALA A 178 17.59 -7.54 1.35
N ASP A 179 18.43 -8.27 2.09
CA ASP A 179 18.00 -9.47 2.82
C ASP A 179 16.99 -9.14 3.92
N GLU A 180 17.20 -8.03 4.65
CA GLU A 180 16.21 -7.54 5.62
C GLU A 180 14.90 -7.12 4.96
N ALA A 181 14.96 -6.50 3.78
CA ALA A 181 13.77 -6.13 3.01
C ALA A 181 12.97 -7.37 2.57
N ILE A 182 13.65 -8.41 2.07
CA ILE A 182 13.03 -9.68 1.69
C ILE A 182 12.42 -10.37 2.93
N ALA A 183 13.14 -10.42 4.04
CA ALA A 183 12.65 -11.01 5.29
C ALA A 183 11.40 -10.28 5.80
N TYR A 184 11.38 -8.94 5.76
CA TYR A 184 10.23 -8.12 6.13
C TYR A 184 9.02 -8.41 5.25
N LEU A 185 9.18 -8.37 3.92
CA LEU A 185 8.08 -8.62 2.99
C LEU A 185 7.55 -10.05 3.10
N THR A 186 8.43 -11.03 3.35
CA THR A 186 8.04 -12.44 3.55
C THR A 186 7.21 -12.59 4.82
N ALA A 187 7.67 -12.07 5.95
CA ALA A 187 6.94 -12.13 7.21
C ALA A 187 5.60 -11.39 7.13
N LEU A 188 5.57 -10.21 6.49
CA LEU A 188 4.34 -9.45 6.27
C LEU A 188 3.34 -10.25 5.43
N LYS A 189 3.80 -10.83 4.31
CA LYS A 189 2.97 -11.69 3.44
C LYS A 189 2.38 -12.86 4.22
N GLU A 190 3.17 -13.57 5.01
CA GLU A 190 2.72 -14.70 5.82
C GLU A 190 1.61 -14.30 6.79
N ILE A 191 1.76 -13.17 7.49
CA ILE A 191 0.75 -12.63 8.41
C ILE A 191 -0.56 -12.35 7.68
N LEU A 192 -0.50 -11.63 6.55
CA LEU A 192 -1.69 -11.19 5.81
C LEU A 192 -2.43 -12.37 5.13
N VAL A 193 -1.69 -13.35 4.60
CA VAL A 193 -2.26 -14.55 4.00
C VAL A 193 -2.91 -15.42 5.09
N TYR A 194 -2.23 -15.65 6.21
CA TYR A 194 -2.77 -16.43 7.34
C TYR A 194 -4.06 -15.80 7.89
N ALA A 195 -4.12 -14.48 7.95
CA ALA A 195 -5.30 -13.73 8.38
C ALA A 195 -6.45 -13.73 7.35
N GLY A 196 -6.22 -14.20 6.13
CA GLY A 196 -7.20 -14.14 5.04
C GLY A 196 -7.52 -12.72 4.56
N VAL A 197 -6.61 -11.76 4.81
CA VAL A 197 -6.75 -10.36 4.40
C VAL A 197 -6.50 -10.18 2.92
N SER A 198 -5.51 -10.89 2.38
CA SER A 198 -5.07 -10.84 1.00
C SER A 198 -4.51 -12.20 0.57
N ASP A 199 -4.52 -12.48 -0.72
CA ASP A 199 -3.80 -13.62 -1.29
C ASP A 199 -2.32 -13.26 -1.59
N CYS A 200 -1.95 -11.98 -1.53
CA CYS A 200 -0.60 -11.44 -1.74
C CYS A 200 0.09 -11.95 -3.02
N ASN A 201 -0.67 -12.04 -4.12
CA ASN A 201 -0.22 -12.52 -5.43
C ASN A 201 0.41 -11.39 -6.26
#